data_4d88785c3f98025e3a6163e8f51a2e2c
#
_entry.id   4d88785c3f98025e3a6163e8f51a2e2c
#
_cell.length_a   1.000
_cell.length_b   1.000
_cell.length_c   1.000
_cell.angle_alpha   90.00
_cell.angle_beta   90.00
_cell.angle_gamma   90.00
#
_symmetry.space_group_name_H-M   'P 1'
#
loop_
_entity.id
_entity.type
_entity.pdbx_description
1 polymer ?
#
loop_
_entity_poly.entity_id
_entity_poly.type
_entity_poly.pdbx_seq_one_letter_code
_entity_poly.pdbx_strand_id
1 'polypeptide(L)'
;DVRHLQPWRRTTQFAFFVLFLIAPALDWLRFDLHHTQLWLLGQPWSLGIDAFLHGHATASEAAVQLILRGFLPALLLVGVFLGVAYRFGRVYCGWLCPHFSAVEMLNGLLHKAIGRFSVWDKSVTPRENHVPRATWWIPFVLLSVGLGFVWALTLLTYLLPPQEIWGGLWHAS
;
A
#
# COMPACT_ATOMS: atom_id res chain seq x y z
N ASP A 1 -26.41 -5.48 15.92
CA ASP A 1 -26.67 -4.21 15.22
C ASP A 1 -25.52 -3.83 14.33
N VAL A 2 -25.55 -4.33 13.09
CA VAL A 2 -24.44 -4.21 12.10
C VAL A 2 -24.26 -2.75 11.63
N ARG A 3 -25.24 -1.90 11.81
CA ARG A 3 -25.21 -0.50 11.37
C ARG A 3 -24.25 0.37 12.15
N HIS A 4 -23.99 0.07 13.44
CA HIS A 4 -23.02 0.81 14.26
C HIS A 4 -21.56 0.46 13.96
N LEU A 5 -21.27 -0.71 13.35
CA LEU A 5 -19.93 -1.14 13.01
C LEU A 5 -19.41 -0.53 11.70
N GLN A 6 -20.31 -0.06 10.83
CA GLN A 6 -19.95 0.49 9.53
C GLN A 6 -19.08 1.76 9.60
N PRO A 7 -19.38 2.76 10.46
CA PRO A 7 -18.51 3.95 10.58
C PRO A 7 -17.13 3.59 11.14
N TRP A 8 -17.06 2.70 12.15
CA TRP A 8 -15.79 2.23 12.71
C TRP A 8 -14.92 1.54 11.67
N ARG A 9 -15.53 0.67 10.85
CA ARG A 9 -14.84 0.00 9.74
C ARG A 9 -14.22 1.01 8.77
N ARG A 10 -14.99 2.03 8.36
CA ARG A 10 -14.50 3.08 7.44
C ARG A 10 -13.38 3.92 8.07
N THR A 11 -13.50 4.24 9.34
CA THR A 11 -12.46 4.99 10.05
C THR A 11 -11.16 4.20 10.15
N THR A 12 -11.21 2.93 10.50
CA THR A 12 -10.01 2.08 10.57
C THR A 12 -9.36 1.89 9.20
N GLN A 13 -10.15 1.69 8.15
CA GLN A 13 -9.65 1.60 6.79
C GLN A 13 -8.98 2.89 6.33
N PHE A 14 -9.59 4.04 6.60
CA PHE A 14 -9.03 5.34 6.27
C PHE A 14 -7.75 5.63 7.06
N ALA A 15 -7.77 5.35 8.37
CA ALA A 15 -6.58 5.53 9.22
C ALA A 15 -5.41 4.67 8.75
N PHE A 16 -5.67 3.42 8.37
CA PHE A 16 -4.64 2.53 7.85
C PHE A 16 -4.11 2.99 6.47
N PHE A 17 -4.99 3.52 5.61
CA PHE A 17 -4.60 4.11 4.35
C PHE A 17 -3.69 5.33 4.53
N VAL A 18 -4.06 6.24 5.44
CA VAL A 18 -3.24 7.40 5.79
C VAL A 18 -1.89 6.97 6.38
N LEU A 19 -1.89 5.98 7.28
CA LEU A 19 -0.66 5.41 7.83
C LEU A 19 0.24 4.86 6.73
N PHE A 20 -0.32 4.13 5.77
CA PHE A 20 0.42 3.58 4.63
C PHE A 20 1.06 4.68 3.76
N LEU A 21 0.36 5.80 3.55
CA LEU A 21 0.88 6.95 2.80
C LEU A 21 1.99 7.69 3.55
N ILE A 22 1.86 7.82 4.87
CA ILE A 22 2.76 8.62 5.71
C ILE A 22 4.00 7.82 6.13
N ALA A 23 3.89 6.51 6.27
CA ALA A 23 4.98 5.67 6.78
C ALA A 23 6.32 5.86 6.05
N PRO A 24 6.40 5.91 4.71
CA PRO A 24 7.67 6.15 4.02
C PRO A 24 8.15 7.60 4.14
N ALA A 25 7.23 8.57 4.25
CA ALA A 25 7.58 9.98 4.39
C ALA A 25 8.19 10.31 5.76
N LEU A 26 7.83 9.53 6.80
CA LEU A 26 8.38 9.64 8.15
C LEU A 26 9.55 8.69 8.42
N ASP A 27 10.06 8.00 7.39
CA ASP A 27 11.10 6.96 7.53
C ASP A 27 10.74 5.84 8.52
N TRP A 28 9.45 5.56 8.72
CA TRP A 28 9.01 4.46 9.59
C TRP A 28 9.25 3.10 8.97
N LEU A 29 9.06 3.00 7.65
CA LEU A 29 9.39 1.82 6.86
C LEU A 29 9.74 2.28 5.43
N ARG A 30 11.02 2.25 5.08
CA ARG A 30 11.53 2.59 3.76
C ARG A 30 12.75 1.75 3.44
N PHE A 31 12.84 1.27 2.21
CA PHE A 31 14.03 0.64 1.69
C PHE A 31 14.76 1.62 0.77
N ASP A 32 15.96 2.01 1.15
CA ASP A 32 16.82 2.90 0.36
C ASP A 32 17.65 2.06 -0.61
N LEU A 33 17.33 2.16 -1.91
CA LEU A 33 18.04 1.44 -2.96
C LEU A 33 19.48 1.93 -3.18
N HIS A 34 19.77 3.21 -2.90
CA HIS A 34 21.10 3.76 -3.09
C HIS A 34 22.10 3.26 -2.03
N HIS A 35 21.64 3.18 -0.79
CA HIS A 35 22.48 2.73 0.34
C HIS A 35 22.23 1.26 0.70
N THR A 36 21.34 0.56 0.00
CA THR A 36 20.95 -0.82 0.29
C THR A 36 20.60 -1.04 1.77
N GLN A 37 20.00 -0.04 2.40
CA GLN A 37 19.64 -0.01 3.81
C GLN A 37 18.13 0.02 3.99
N LEU A 38 17.66 -0.71 5.00
CA LEU A 38 16.27 -0.63 5.43
C LEU A 38 16.17 0.42 6.55
N TRP A 39 15.30 1.40 6.37
CA TRP A 39 14.92 2.33 7.43
C TRP A 39 13.73 1.76 8.20
N LEU A 40 13.92 1.57 9.50
CA LEU A 40 12.87 1.08 10.38
C LEU A 40 12.74 2.02 11.59
N LEU A 41 11.59 2.66 11.74
CA LEU A 41 11.30 3.61 12.83
C LEU A 41 12.36 4.74 12.95
N GLY A 42 12.84 5.26 11.81
CA GLY A 42 13.87 6.30 11.77
C GLY A 42 15.29 5.83 12.06
N GLN A 43 15.50 4.52 12.20
CA GLN A 43 16.81 3.93 12.42
C GLN A 43 17.29 3.20 11.16
N PRO A 44 18.54 3.44 10.69
CA PRO A 44 19.08 2.72 9.57
C PRO A 44 19.40 1.27 9.98
N TRP A 45 18.76 0.31 9.35
CA TRP A 45 19.00 -1.10 9.54
C TRP A 45 19.92 -1.62 8.43
N SER A 46 21.21 -1.75 8.68
CA SER A 46 22.16 -2.24 7.69
C SER A 46 22.03 -3.76 7.51
N LEU A 47 21.93 -4.20 6.25
CA LEU A 47 21.91 -5.61 5.86
C LEU A 47 23.33 -6.22 5.80
N GLY A 48 24.38 -5.42 6.06
CA GLY A 48 25.78 -5.85 6.00
C GLY A 48 26.38 -5.85 4.59
N ILE A 49 25.62 -5.50 3.57
CA ILE A 49 26.08 -5.44 2.18
C ILE A 49 27.06 -4.28 1.98
N ASP A 50 26.82 -3.16 2.65
CA ASP A 50 27.65 -1.97 2.57
C ASP A 50 29.09 -2.22 3.05
N ALA A 51 29.25 -2.93 4.17
CA ALA A 51 30.54 -3.33 4.68
C ALA A 51 31.32 -4.24 3.71
N PHE A 52 30.63 -5.09 2.97
CA PHE A 52 31.22 -5.94 1.93
C PHE A 52 31.67 -5.12 0.71
N LEU A 53 30.81 -4.19 0.24
CA LEU A 53 31.12 -3.32 -0.92
C LEU A 53 32.32 -2.41 -0.66
N HIS A 54 32.51 -1.97 0.58
CA HIS A 54 33.66 -1.16 0.98
C HIS A 54 34.89 -1.99 1.41
N GLY A 55 34.86 -3.31 1.26
CA GLY A 55 36.01 -4.19 1.55
C GLY A 55 36.30 -4.40 3.05
N HIS A 56 35.35 -4.03 3.92
CA HIS A 56 35.49 -4.17 5.38
C HIS A 56 34.97 -5.50 5.94
N ALA A 57 34.30 -6.32 5.11
CA ALA A 57 33.79 -7.62 5.50
C ALA A 57 34.06 -8.68 4.44
N THR A 58 34.23 -9.94 4.88
CA THR A 58 34.36 -11.08 3.97
C THR A 58 32.99 -11.44 3.35
N ALA A 59 32.98 -12.11 2.19
CA ALA A 59 31.74 -12.53 1.53
C ALA A 59 30.90 -13.46 2.43
N SER A 60 31.53 -14.29 3.26
CA SER A 60 30.84 -15.18 4.21
C SER A 60 30.17 -14.41 5.34
N GLU A 61 30.82 -13.38 5.88
CA GLU A 61 30.25 -12.52 6.92
C GLU A 61 29.07 -11.71 6.39
N ALA A 62 29.19 -11.15 5.20
CA ALA A 62 28.12 -10.43 4.53
C ALA A 62 26.91 -11.34 4.27
N ALA A 63 27.12 -12.57 3.81
CA ALA A 63 26.07 -13.56 3.60
C ALA A 63 25.34 -13.92 4.91
N VAL A 64 26.06 -14.16 5.98
CA VAL A 64 25.48 -14.45 7.31
C VAL A 64 24.67 -13.26 7.83
N GLN A 65 25.19 -12.03 7.70
CA GLN A 65 24.46 -10.83 8.11
C GLN A 65 23.19 -10.62 7.29
N LEU A 66 23.25 -10.84 5.97
CA LEU A 66 22.08 -10.76 5.08
C LEU A 66 20.99 -11.77 5.48
N ILE A 67 21.39 -13.00 5.81
CA ILE A 67 20.44 -14.03 6.25
C ILE A 67 19.82 -13.65 7.61
N LEU A 68 20.65 -13.28 8.58
CA LEU A 68 20.19 -13.02 9.95
C LEU A 68 19.43 -11.70 10.08
N ARG A 69 19.86 -10.64 9.38
CA ARG A 69 19.27 -9.30 9.48
C ARG A 69 18.27 -8.98 8.39
N GLY A 70 18.32 -9.65 7.25
CA GLY A 70 17.40 -9.45 6.14
C GLY A 70 16.37 -10.57 6.04
N PHE A 71 16.84 -11.77 5.69
CA PHE A 71 15.94 -12.87 5.33
C PHE A 71 15.13 -13.41 6.52
N LEU A 72 15.77 -13.62 7.67
CA LEU A 72 15.12 -14.19 8.85
C LEU A 72 13.99 -13.29 9.40
N PRO A 73 14.20 -11.98 9.63
CA PRO A 73 13.12 -11.08 10.06
C PRO A 73 12.00 -10.96 9.01
N ALA A 74 12.34 -10.91 7.73
CA ALA A 74 11.34 -10.87 6.65
C ALA A 74 10.48 -12.14 6.63
N LEU A 75 11.10 -13.31 6.74
CA LEU A 75 10.40 -14.60 6.79
C LEU A 75 9.51 -14.71 8.03
N LEU A 76 9.98 -14.24 9.18
CA LEU A 76 9.21 -14.20 10.41
C LEU A 76 8.00 -13.27 10.27
N LEU A 77 8.18 -12.08 9.70
CA LEU A 77 7.10 -11.12 9.45
C LEU A 77 6.05 -11.71 8.50
N VAL A 78 6.48 -12.33 7.40
CA VAL A 78 5.58 -13.00 6.46
C VAL A 78 4.85 -14.17 7.14
N GLY A 79 5.54 -14.96 7.96
CA GLY A 79 4.95 -16.07 8.73
C GLY A 79 3.88 -15.59 9.71
N VAL A 80 4.15 -14.51 10.45
CA VAL A 80 3.18 -13.88 11.35
C VAL A 80 2.00 -13.34 10.56
N PHE A 81 2.25 -12.66 9.45
CA PHE A 81 1.20 -12.12 8.59
C PHE A 81 0.30 -13.23 8.04
N LEU A 82 0.89 -14.31 7.53
CA LEU A 82 0.13 -15.47 7.04
C LEU A 82 -0.65 -16.16 8.16
N GLY A 83 -0.09 -16.27 9.35
CA GLY A 83 -0.77 -16.82 10.52
C GLY A 83 -1.98 -15.98 10.94
N VAL A 84 -1.82 -14.66 10.98
CA VAL A 84 -2.92 -13.72 11.23
C VAL A 84 -3.95 -13.77 10.12
N ALA A 85 -3.53 -13.80 8.85
CA ALA A 85 -4.43 -13.91 7.71
C ALA A 85 -5.20 -15.24 7.72
N TYR A 86 -4.56 -16.34 8.06
CA TYR A 86 -5.23 -17.64 8.20
C TYR A 86 -6.29 -17.63 9.31
N ARG A 87 -5.97 -17.03 10.45
CA ARG A 87 -6.89 -17.00 11.60
C ARG A 87 -7.98 -15.95 11.49
N PHE A 88 -7.67 -14.79 10.91
CA PHE A 88 -8.53 -13.59 10.88
C PHE A 88 -8.68 -12.98 9.46
N GLY A 89 -8.51 -13.76 8.41
CA GLY A 89 -8.42 -13.25 7.04
C GLY A 89 -9.60 -12.38 6.61
N ARG A 90 -10.83 -12.73 7.00
CA ARG A 90 -12.02 -11.92 6.71
C ARG A 90 -12.02 -10.58 7.42
N VAL A 91 -11.46 -10.54 8.65
CA VAL A 91 -11.36 -9.29 9.43
C VAL A 91 -10.28 -8.40 8.84
N TYR A 92 -9.12 -8.96 8.47
CA TYR A 92 -8.03 -8.21 7.86
C TYR A 92 -8.45 -7.54 6.55
N CYS A 93 -8.97 -8.32 5.60
CA CYS A 93 -9.41 -7.79 4.31
C CYS A 93 -10.58 -6.81 4.42
N GLY A 94 -11.49 -7.02 5.37
CA GLY A 94 -12.66 -6.17 5.55
C GLY A 94 -12.42 -4.90 6.35
N TRP A 95 -11.39 -4.86 7.23
CA TRP A 95 -11.19 -3.75 8.17
C TRP A 95 -9.90 -2.97 7.97
N LEU A 96 -8.83 -3.60 7.50
CA LEU A 96 -7.51 -2.99 7.42
C LEU A 96 -7.00 -2.80 5.99
N CYS A 97 -7.52 -3.57 5.02
CA CYS A 97 -6.98 -3.53 3.67
C CYS A 97 -7.32 -2.21 2.95
N PRO A 98 -6.37 -1.32 2.69
CA PRO A 98 -6.62 -0.04 2.03
C PRO A 98 -7.03 -0.25 0.57
N HIS A 99 -6.51 -1.29 -0.09
CA HIS A 99 -6.86 -1.63 -1.45
C HIS A 99 -8.35 -1.99 -1.58
N PHE A 100 -8.87 -2.78 -0.65
CA PHE A 100 -10.28 -3.16 -0.66
C PHE A 100 -11.21 -1.95 -0.51
N SER A 101 -10.85 -0.98 0.33
CA SER A 101 -11.60 0.27 0.48
C SER A 101 -11.62 1.10 -0.78
N ALA A 102 -10.49 1.22 -1.47
CA ALA A 102 -10.40 1.94 -2.74
C ALA A 102 -11.27 1.27 -3.80
N VAL A 103 -11.21 -0.07 -3.91
CA VAL A 103 -12.06 -0.84 -4.84
C VAL A 103 -13.53 -0.71 -4.51
N GLU A 104 -13.93 -0.78 -3.22
CA GLU A 104 -15.32 -0.62 -2.79
C GLU A 104 -15.86 0.77 -3.17
N MET A 105 -15.05 1.83 -3.01
CA MET A 105 -15.41 3.19 -3.38
C MET A 105 -15.56 3.35 -4.89
N LEU A 106 -14.60 2.83 -5.67
CA LEU A 106 -14.65 2.86 -7.15
C LEU A 106 -15.84 2.07 -7.68
N ASN A 107 -16.10 0.88 -7.15
CA ASN A 107 -17.26 0.09 -7.53
C ASN A 107 -18.58 0.79 -7.19
N GLY A 108 -18.63 1.53 -6.08
CA GLY A 108 -19.78 2.36 -5.73
C GLY A 108 -20.04 3.49 -6.73
N LEU A 109 -18.99 4.13 -7.26
CA LEU A 109 -19.11 5.15 -8.32
C LEU A 109 -19.48 4.52 -9.66
N LEU A 110 -18.88 3.38 -10.00
CA LEU A 110 -19.21 2.65 -11.21
C LEU A 110 -20.68 2.21 -11.22
N HIS A 111 -21.18 1.74 -10.08
CA HIS A 111 -22.60 1.39 -9.93
C HIS A 111 -23.52 2.60 -10.17
N LYS A 112 -23.12 3.80 -9.70
CA LYS A 112 -23.88 5.03 -9.98
C LYS A 112 -23.81 5.45 -11.45
N ALA A 113 -22.71 5.14 -12.16
CA ALA A 113 -22.51 5.51 -13.56
C ALA A 113 -23.27 4.58 -14.51
N ILE A 114 -23.16 3.26 -14.33
CA ILE A 114 -23.65 2.26 -15.30
C ILE A 114 -24.55 1.17 -14.68
N GLY A 115 -24.81 1.20 -13.37
CA GLY A 115 -25.63 0.19 -12.68
C GLY A 115 -24.92 -1.14 -12.44
N ARG A 116 -23.60 -1.25 -12.66
CA ARG A 116 -22.80 -2.47 -12.44
C ARG A 116 -21.89 -2.29 -11.25
N PHE A 117 -21.68 -3.37 -10.48
CA PHE A 117 -20.74 -3.35 -9.33
C PHE A 117 -19.30 -3.64 -9.71
N SER A 118 -19.07 -4.16 -10.90
CA SER A 118 -17.73 -4.43 -11.42
C SER A 118 -17.72 -4.24 -12.94
N VAL A 119 -16.55 -3.88 -13.48
CA VAL A 119 -16.32 -3.79 -14.94
C VAL A 119 -16.53 -5.14 -15.62
N TRP A 120 -16.24 -6.22 -14.91
CA TRP A 120 -16.35 -7.60 -15.39
C TRP A 120 -17.77 -8.19 -15.28
N ASP A 121 -18.66 -7.51 -14.56
CA ASP A 121 -20.02 -8.00 -14.37
C ASP A 121 -20.87 -7.69 -15.61
N LYS A 122 -21.44 -8.74 -16.21
CA LYS A 122 -22.30 -8.62 -17.39
C LYS A 122 -23.73 -8.23 -17.00
N SER A 123 -24.13 -8.53 -15.77
CA SER A 123 -25.48 -8.25 -15.28
C SER A 123 -25.59 -6.82 -14.78
N VAL A 124 -26.55 -6.08 -15.30
CA VAL A 124 -26.99 -4.81 -14.73
C VAL A 124 -27.94 -5.12 -13.59
N THR A 125 -27.51 -4.88 -12.35
CA THR A 125 -28.36 -5.01 -11.15
C THR A 125 -28.75 -3.61 -10.69
N PRO A 126 -29.81 -3.00 -11.22
CA PRO A 126 -30.25 -1.72 -10.73
C PRO A 126 -30.73 -1.89 -9.29
N ARG A 127 -30.16 -1.11 -8.37
CA ARG A 127 -30.73 -0.96 -7.05
C ARG A 127 -32.09 -0.32 -7.21
N GLU A 128 -33.12 -0.85 -6.57
CA GLU A 128 -34.48 -0.26 -6.58
C GLU A 128 -34.37 1.27 -6.42
N ASN A 129 -34.81 2.04 -7.38
CA ASN A 129 -34.80 3.51 -7.47
C ASN A 129 -33.49 4.19 -7.93
N HIS A 130 -32.53 3.51 -8.52
CA HIS A 130 -31.32 4.20 -9.03
C HIS A 130 -31.25 4.14 -10.56
N VAL A 131 -31.46 5.27 -11.21
CA VAL A 131 -31.26 5.42 -12.67
C VAL A 131 -29.77 5.71 -12.90
N PRO A 132 -29.04 4.89 -13.68
CA PRO A 132 -27.65 5.15 -14.03
C PRO A 132 -27.51 6.52 -14.71
N ARG A 133 -26.53 7.32 -14.27
CA ARG A 133 -26.25 8.63 -14.88
C ARG A 133 -24.82 8.67 -15.38
N ALA A 134 -24.66 8.93 -16.67
CA ALA A 134 -23.35 9.02 -17.32
C ALA A 134 -22.44 10.10 -16.71
N THR A 135 -22.99 11.12 -16.04
CA THR A 135 -22.22 12.15 -15.32
C THR A 135 -21.28 11.60 -14.25
N TRP A 136 -21.57 10.41 -13.69
CA TRP A 136 -20.73 9.75 -12.70
C TRP A 136 -19.47 9.11 -13.28
N TRP A 137 -19.32 9.07 -14.61
CA TRP A 137 -18.07 8.64 -15.25
C TRP A 137 -16.92 9.59 -14.97
N ILE A 138 -17.17 10.91 -14.91
CA ILE A 138 -16.12 11.90 -14.64
C ILE A 138 -15.49 11.67 -13.26
N PRO A 139 -16.25 11.66 -12.15
CA PRO A 139 -15.65 11.40 -10.84
C PRO A 139 -15.07 9.98 -10.72
N PHE A 140 -15.61 8.98 -11.41
CA PHE A 140 -15.03 7.64 -11.44
C PHE A 140 -13.63 7.62 -12.08
N VAL A 141 -13.47 8.23 -13.26
CA VAL A 141 -12.17 8.28 -13.96
C VAL A 141 -11.17 9.12 -13.18
N LEU A 142 -11.57 10.32 -12.71
CA LEU A 142 -10.71 11.19 -11.92
C LEU A 142 -10.20 10.51 -10.64
N LEU A 143 -11.10 9.82 -9.93
CA LEU A 143 -10.73 9.11 -8.71
C LEU A 143 -9.84 7.89 -9.00
N SER A 144 -10.13 7.15 -10.10
CA SER A 144 -9.31 6.00 -10.50
C SER A 144 -7.88 6.42 -10.84
N VAL A 145 -7.73 7.47 -11.66
CA VAL A 145 -6.42 8.01 -12.04
C VAL A 145 -5.72 8.62 -10.83
N GLY A 146 -6.43 9.40 -10.01
CA GLY A 146 -5.90 10.02 -8.81
C GLY A 146 -5.40 8.99 -7.78
N LEU A 147 -6.18 7.95 -7.50
CA LEU A 147 -5.78 6.86 -6.63
C LEU A 147 -4.58 6.10 -7.21
N GLY A 148 -4.59 5.78 -8.51
CA GLY A 148 -3.48 5.13 -9.18
C GLY A 148 -2.18 5.94 -9.08
N PHE A 149 -2.27 7.26 -9.27
CA PHE A 149 -1.14 8.16 -9.13
C PHE A 149 -0.61 8.23 -7.68
N VAL A 150 -1.51 8.37 -6.70
CA VAL A 150 -1.14 8.36 -5.27
C VAL A 150 -0.47 7.03 -4.88
N TRP A 151 -1.00 5.89 -5.34
CA TRP A 151 -0.40 4.58 -5.12
C TRP A 151 1.00 4.48 -5.74
N ALA A 152 1.14 4.92 -6.99
CA ALA A 152 2.43 4.90 -7.69
C ALA A 152 3.48 5.75 -6.96
N LEU A 153 3.12 6.98 -6.57
CA LEU A 153 4.01 7.85 -5.80
C LEU A 153 4.37 7.23 -4.44
N THR A 154 3.40 6.66 -3.74
CA THR A 154 3.65 6.04 -2.43
C THR A 154 4.60 4.86 -2.56
N LEU A 155 4.39 3.96 -3.54
CA LEU A 155 5.30 2.84 -3.78
C LEU A 155 6.71 3.33 -4.14
N LEU A 156 6.81 4.42 -4.90
CA LEU A 156 8.09 5.02 -5.24
C LEU A 156 8.82 5.57 -4.00
N THR A 157 8.08 6.20 -3.07
CA THR A 157 8.66 6.71 -1.80
C THR A 157 9.09 5.60 -0.85
N TYR A 158 8.57 4.37 -0.99
CA TYR A 158 9.08 3.21 -0.25
C TYR A 158 10.45 2.73 -0.74
N LEU A 159 10.82 3.04 -1.98
CA LEU A 159 12.05 2.58 -2.63
C LEU A 159 13.10 3.68 -2.80
N LEU A 160 12.68 4.93 -2.92
CA LEU A 160 13.54 6.08 -3.17
C LEU A 160 13.31 7.15 -2.10
N PRO A 161 14.34 7.95 -1.76
CA PRO A 161 14.18 9.06 -0.85
C PRO A 161 13.20 10.10 -1.42
N PRO A 162 12.27 10.61 -0.58
CA PRO A 162 11.23 11.53 -1.03
C PRO A 162 11.78 12.82 -1.68
N GLN A 163 12.98 13.25 -1.28
CA GLN A 163 13.64 14.42 -1.85
C GLN A 163 13.98 14.26 -3.33
N GLU A 164 14.40 13.07 -3.75
CA GLU A 164 14.70 12.78 -5.16
C GLU A 164 13.44 12.72 -6.02
N ILE A 165 12.36 12.16 -5.47
CA ILE A 165 11.08 12.06 -6.16
C ILE A 165 10.51 13.47 -6.40
N TRP A 166 10.49 14.30 -5.37
CA TRP A 166 10.02 15.68 -5.50
C TRP A 166 10.95 16.51 -6.39
N GLY A 167 12.26 16.34 -6.26
CA GLY A 167 13.24 16.96 -7.15
C GLY A 167 13.04 16.56 -8.61
N GLY A 168 12.85 15.28 -8.89
CA GLY A 168 12.59 14.77 -10.24
C GLY A 168 11.26 15.25 -10.83
N LEU A 169 10.20 15.36 -10.01
CA LEU A 169 8.90 15.89 -10.45
C LEU A 169 8.94 17.39 -10.80
N TRP A 170 9.71 18.19 -10.04
CA TRP A 170 9.81 19.64 -10.27
C TRP A 170 10.85 19.99 -11.34
N HIS A 171 11.84 19.14 -11.56
CA HIS A 171 12.95 19.36 -12.50
C HIS A 171 12.89 18.32 -13.62
N ALA A 172 11.68 17.86 -14.00
CA ALA A 172 11.48 16.94 -15.10
C ALA A 172 12.08 17.48 -16.40
N SER A 173 13.35 17.23 -16.56
CA SER A 173 14.16 17.46 -17.76
C SER A 173 14.94 16.20 -18.07
#